data_5860d216cff591917c0ab22e14df2c40
#
_entry.id   5860d216cff591917c0ab22e14df2c40
#
_cell.length_a   1.000
_cell.length_b   1.000
_cell.length_c   1.000
_cell.angle_alpha   90.00
_cell.angle_beta   90.00
_cell.angle_gamma   90.00
#
_symmetry.space_group_name_H-M   'P 1'
#
loop_
_entity.id
_entity.type
_entity.pdbx_description
1 polymer ?
#
loop_
_entity_poly.entity_id
_entity_poly.type
_entity_poly.pdbx_seq_one_letter_code
_entity_poly.pdbx_strand_id
1 'polypeptide(L)'
;MRRVIAAVVMAGVLAGVVFQISKAGSQTRVSSSAPYVQQPPVMITSLESLAMLSSAKSRAITAENPTGEAGKGAMSDKGTGKGASRELGVGWKVSPSVVIKAKTTAVLADVAGSGNITHMWMTVGGNIQPLVLRAYWDGQNDASIDCPFGPFFACGLGGPCAINSMAVCVNPRSAYNCYWPMPFRQSAKLTLENSGEKDVVLYYQIDYTLGDVPSAAGYFHAQYRHADPVGVDGIYTILDNVHGRGQYVGTYLTWQPRTAGWWGEGEVKFFIDGDRANPTICGTGTEDYFCGSYDFEDPTGKKYQT
;
A
#
# COMPACT_ATOMS: atom_id res chain seq x y z
N MET A 1 34.87 -9.40 -11.67
CA MET A 1 33.87 -8.57 -10.99
C MET A 1 32.56 -9.33 -11.07
N ARG A 2 32.12 -9.87 -9.95
CA ARG A 2 30.81 -10.57 -9.91
C ARG A 2 29.72 -9.51 -9.87
N ARG A 3 28.83 -9.55 -10.86
CA ARG A 3 27.66 -8.69 -10.92
C ARG A 3 26.73 -9.08 -9.78
N VAL A 4 26.66 -8.26 -8.75
CA VAL A 4 25.69 -8.42 -7.67
C VAL A 4 24.48 -7.58 -8.07
N ILE A 5 23.50 -8.23 -8.69
CA ILE A 5 22.14 -7.70 -8.73
C ILE A 5 21.62 -7.89 -7.32
N ALA A 6 21.02 -6.86 -6.75
CA ALA A 6 20.63 -6.80 -5.33
C ALA A 6 20.09 -8.13 -4.82
N ALA A 7 20.96 -8.90 -4.24
CA ALA A 7 20.63 -10.17 -3.65
C ALA A 7 20.40 -9.94 -2.18
N VAL A 8 19.21 -10.20 -1.74
CA VAL A 8 18.82 -9.97 -0.38
C VAL A 8 18.32 -11.22 0.25
N VAL A 9 18.76 -11.44 1.42
CA VAL A 9 18.39 -12.63 2.16
C VAL A 9 18.10 -12.34 3.61
N MET A 10 16.95 -12.77 4.02
CA MET A 10 16.61 -12.91 5.44
C MET A 10 15.71 -14.09 5.73
N ALA A 11 15.85 -14.65 6.92
CA ALA A 11 14.70 -15.19 7.61
C ALA A 11 13.70 -14.01 7.84
N GLY A 12 12.68 -13.87 6.99
CA GLY A 12 11.60 -12.89 7.16
C GLY A 12 11.71 -11.58 6.40
N VAL A 13 12.22 -11.58 5.17
CA VAL A 13 12.35 -10.35 4.37
C VAL A 13 11.16 -10.09 3.46
N LEU A 14 10.88 -8.84 3.28
CA LEU A 14 9.69 -8.26 2.71
C LEU A 14 10.03 -7.26 1.61
N ALA A 15 9.60 -7.51 0.38
CA ALA A 15 9.47 -6.46 -0.62
C ALA A 15 7.98 -6.23 -0.88
N GLY A 16 7.47 -5.07 -0.55
CA GLY A 16 6.16 -4.61 -1.01
C GLY A 16 6.35 -3.82 -2.29
N VAL A 17 5.76 -4.26 -3.38
CA VAL A 17 5.74 -3.52 -4.63
C VAL A 17 4.37 -2.93 -4.84
N VAL A 18 4.33 -1.64 -5.04
CA VAL A 18 3.08 -0.91 -5.26
C VAL A 18 3.01 -0.49 -6.73
N PHE A 19 1.92 -0.84 -7.37
CA PHE A 19 1.74 -0.62 -8.80
C PHE A 19 0.34 -0.09 -9.12
N GLN A 20 0.26 0.88 -10.03
CA GLN A 20 -1.01 1.42 -10.50
C GLN A 20 -1.23 1.02 -11.96
N ILE A 21 -2.25 0.21 -12.23
CA ILE A 21 -2.56 -0.31 -13.57
C ILE A 21 -3.93 0.19 -14.03
N SER A 22 -4.02 0.66 -15.28
CA SER A 22 -5.32 0.85 -15.93
C SER A 22 -5.67 -0.39 -16.75
N LYS A 23 -6.86 -0.98 -16.56
CA LYS A 23 -7.36 -2.01 -17.46
C LYS A 23 -7.62 -1.41 -18.85
N ALA A 24 -6.89 -1.89 -19.85
CA ALA A 24 -7.27 -1.68 -21.23
C ALA A 24 -8.52 -2.51 -21.52
N GLY A 25 -9.67 -1.86 -21.61
CA GLY A 25 -10.85 -2.48 -22.22
C GLY A 25 -10.52 -2.89 -23.66
N SER A 26 -10.97 -4.09 -24.06
CA SER A 26 -10.90 -4.56 -25.45
C SER A 26 -11.49 -3.50 -26.39
N GLN A 27 -10.62 -2.70 -26.99
CA GLN A 27 -11.04 -1.80 -28.06
C GLN A 27 -10.84 -2.49 -29.40
N THR A 28 -11.92 -2.76 -30.08
CA THR A 28 -11.97 -2.93 -31.53
C THR A 28 -11.17 -1.82 -32.20
N ARG A 29 -10.19 -2.17 -33.04
CA ARG A 29 -9.40 -1.23 -33.85
C ARG A 29 -10.36 -0.38 -34.69
N VAL A 30 -10.57 0.84 -34.29
CA VAL A 30 -11.02 1.91 -35.18
C VAL A 30 -9.80 2.75 -35.47
N SER A 31 -9.28 2.64 -36.68
CA SER A 31 -8.25 3.51 -37.24
C SER A 31 -8.87 4.89 -37.44
N SER A 32 -8.62 5.82 -36.54
CA SER A 32 -8.82 7.25 -36.78
C SER A 32 -7.55 7.98 -36.40
N SER A 33 -6.84 8.49 -37.38
CA SER A 33 -5.71 9.41 -37.23
C SER A 33 -6.20 10.80 -36.86
N ALA A 34 -6.68 10.98 -35.63
CA ALA A 34 -6.80 12.30 -35.05
C ALA A 34 -5.47 12.65 -34.39
N PRO A 35 -4.92 13.87 -34.58
CA PRO A 35 -3.68 14.26 -33.94
C PRO A 35 -3.90 14.23 -32.41
N TYR A 36 -3.01 13.51 -31.74
CA TYR A 36 -2.94 13.50 -30.28
C TYR A 36 -2.60 14.91 -29.81
N VAL A 37 -3.60 15.63 -29.34
CA VAL A 37 -3.40 16.91 -28.65
C VAL A 37 -2.83 16.55 -27.30
N GLN A 38 -1.52 16.67 -27.18
CA GLN A 38 -0.82 16.55 -25.91
C GLN A 38 -1.30 17.70 -25.01
N GLN A 39 -2.24 17.42 -24.13
CA GLN A 39 -2.54 18.36 -23.06
C GLN A 39 -1.28 18.50 -22.22
N PRO A 40 -0.85 19.72 -21.89
CA PRO A 40 0.30 19.89 -21.00
C PRO A 40 0.03 19.14 -19.69
N PRO A 41 1.03 18.46 -19.13
CA PRO A 41 0.86 17.81 -17.85
C PRO A 41 0.45 18.87 -16.83
N VAL A 42 -0.78 18.78 -16.35
CA VAL A 42 -1.20 19.55 -15.19
C VAL A 42 -0.40 18.94 -14.02
N MET A 43 0.71 19.55 -13.68
CA MET A 43 1.44 19.24 -12.47
C MET A 43 0.62 19.75 -11.28
N ILE A 44 -0.39 18.99 -10.90
CA ILE A 44 -1.14 19.26 -9.67
C ILE A 44 -0.30 18.64 -8.55
N THR A 45 0.42 19.47 -7.83
CA THR A 45 1.03 19.01 -6.58
C THR A 45 -0.09 18.70 -5.57
N SER A 46 0.15 17.80 -4.66
CA SER A 46 -0.88 17.38 -3.69
C SER A 46 -1.45 18.55 -2.87
N LEU A 47 -0.66 19.61 -2.62
CA LEU A 47 -1.12 20.79 -1.89
C LEU A 47 -1.96 21.73 -2.76
N GLU A 48 -1.63 21.90 -4.03
CA GLU A 48 -2.43 22.70 -4.97
C GLU A 48 -3.82 22.09 -5.18
N SER A 49 -3.93 20.77 -5.17
CA SER A 49 -5.21 20.08 -5.32
C SER A 49 -6.18 20.37 -4.16
N LEU A 50 -5.69 20.77 -2.98
CA LEU A 50 -6.54 21.10 -1.83
C LEU A 50 -7.38 22.36 -2.09
N ALA A 51 -6.93 23.26 -2.96
CA ALA A 51 -7.68 24.45 -3.33
C ALA A 51 -8.75 24.18 -4.41
N MET A 52 -8.74 23.00 -5.04
CA MET A 52 -9.66 22.64 -6.10
C MET A 52 -10.94 22.04 -5.52
N LEU A 53 -12.06 22.67 -5.73
CA LEU A 53 -13.35 22.15 -5.29
C LEU A 53 -13.75 20.93 -6.13
N SER A 54 -14.26 19.91 -5.44
CA SER A 54 -14.76 18.68 -6.06
C SER A 54 -16.24 18.48 -5.73
N SER A 55 -16.98 17.88 -6.65
CA SER A 55 -18.35 17.40 -6.41
C SER A 55 -18.41 16.05 -5.71
N ALA A 56 -17.27 15.41 -5.48
CA ALA A 56 -17.19 14.12 -4.82
C ALA A 56 -17.67 14.20 -3.36
N LYS A 57 -18.34 13.15 -2.92
CA LYS A 57 -18.91 13.06 -1.56
C LYS A 57 -17.91 12.36 -0.64
N SER A 58 -17.42 13.03 0.38
CA SER A 58 -16.56 12.45 1.41
C SER A 58 -17.32 11.42 2.25
N ARG A 59 -16.65 10.33 2.57
CA ARG A 59 -17.13 9.20 3.38
C ARG A 59 -15.98 8.64 4.21
N ALA A 60 -16.32 7.96 5.29
CA ALA A 60 -15.37 7.17 6.06
C ALA A 60 -16.03 5.88 6.57
N ILE A 61 -15.29 4.79 6.51
CA ILE A 61 -15.64 3.55 7.18
C ILE A 61 -14.78 3.43 8.45
N THR A 62 -15.43 3.18 9.56
CA THR A 62 -14.82 2.99 10.88
C THR A 62 -15.61 1.94 11.67
N ALA A 63 -15.12 1.53 12.82
CA ALA A 63 -15.91 0.70 13.74
C ALA A 63 -17.21 1.37 14.21
N GLU A 64 -17.29 2.71 14.19
CA GLU A 64 -18.50 3.50 14.52
C GLU A 64 -19.42 3.75 13.32
N ASN A 65 -18.96 3.44 12.09
CA ASN A 65 -19.75 3.50 10.87
C ASN A 65 -19.23 2.44 9.87
N PRO A 66 -19.51 1.17 10.10
CA PRO A 66 -18.91 0.08 9.30
C PRO A 66 -19.38 0.02 7.85
N THR A 67 -20.48 0.68 7.50
CA THR A 67 -20.99 0.76 6.12
C THR A 67 -20.52 2.02 5.39
N GLY A 68 -20.00 3.03 6.10
CA GLY A 68 -19.65 4.33 5.52
C GLY A 68 -20.85 5.16 5.04
N GLU A 69 -22.09 4.76 5.38
CA GLU A 69 -23.29 5.48 4.97
C GLU A 69 -23.38 6.87 5.61
N ALA A 70 -23.94 7.79 4.86
CA ALA A 70 -24.14 9.16 5.32
C ALA A 70 -25.10 9.20 6.55
N GLY A 71 -24.70 9.87 7.61
CA GLY A 71 -25.49 10.02 8.83
C GLY A 71 -25.61 8.77 9.70
N LYS A 72 -24.79 7.73 9.45
CA LYS A 72 -24.82 6.47 10.20
C LYS A 72 -23.64 6.32 11.18
N GLY A 73 -22.82 7.34 11.37
CA GLY A 73 -21.77 7.35 12.39
C GLY A 73 -22.34 7.45 13.80
N ALA A 74 -21.65 6.85 14.78
CA ALA A 74 -21.97 6.87 16.20
C ALA A 74 -23.40 6.39 16.56
N MET A 75 -23.91 5.39 15.83
CA MET A 75 -25.25 4.83 16.05
C MET A 75 -25.27 3.69 17.09
N SER A 76 -24.09 3.24 17.52
CA SER A 76 -24.00 2.16 18.52
C SER A 76 -24.35 2.66 19.92
N ASP A 77 -25.15 1.88 20.65
CA ASP A 77 -25.43 2.10 22.09
C ASP A 77 -24.52 1.24 22.99
N LYS A 78 -23.87 0.22 22.39
CA LYS A 78 -22.94 -0.71 23.04
C LYS A 78 -21.79 -1.03 22.13
N GLY A 79 -20.63 -1.35 22.71
CA GLY A 79 -19.48 -1.71 21.91
C GLY A 79 -18.21 -1.98 22.72
N THR A 80 -17.06 -1.86 22.05
CA THR A 80 -15.75 -2.19 22.62
C THR A 80 -15.14 -1.07 23.45
N GLY A 81 -15.81 0.09 23.55
CA GLY A 81 -15.35 1.23 24.34
C GLY A 81 -15.16 0.89 25.81
N LYS A 82 -14.16 1.50 26.44
CA LYS A 82 -13.80 1.32 27.84
C LYS A 82 -13.79 2.66 28.58
N GLY A 83 -13.88 2.60 29.90
CA GLY A 83 -13.90 3.79 30.73
C GLY A 83 -15.13 4.66 30.45
N ALA A 84 -14.94 5.97 30.38
CA ALA A 84 -16.04 6.94 30.19
C ALA A 84 -16.76 6.77 28.83
N SER A 85 -16.11 6.23 27.78
CA SER A 85 -16.72 6.13 26.45
C SER A 85 -17.82 5.09 26.35
N ARG A 86 -17.78 3.99 27.12
CA ARG A 86 -18.73 2.88 26.98
C ARG A 86 -20.18 3.22 27.39
N GLU A 87 -20.39 4.28 28.14
CA GLU A 87 -21.69 4.67 28.71
C GLU A 87 -22.24 5.96 28.10
N LEU A 88 -21.61 6.46 27.04
CA LEU A 88 -22.04 7.72 26.41
C LEU A 88 -23.30 7.57 25.55
N GLY A 89 -23.60 6.35 25.05
CA GLY A 89 -24.78 6.06 24.21
C GLY A 89 -24.66 6.54 22.77
N VAL A 90 -25.79 6.51 22.07
CA VAL A 90 -25.90 6.95 20.67
C VAL A 90 -25.48 8.41 20.49
N GLY A 91 -24.79 8.72 19.44
CA GLY A 91 -24.23 10.04 19.16
C GLY A 91 -22.79 10.23 19.61
N TRP A 92 -22.23 9.24 20.30
CA TRP A 92 -20.87 9.29 20.84
C TRP A 92 -20.04 8.06 20.43
N LYS A 93 -18.74 8.12 20.67
CA LYS A 93 -17.83 7.01 20.47
C LYS A 93 -18.06 5.92 21.55
N VAL A 94 -18.71 4.84 21.17
CA VAL A 94 -19.03 3.69 22.07
C VAL A 94 -18.38 2.40 21.57
N SER A 95 -18.19 2.26 20.26
CA SER A 95 -17.63 1.07 19.59
C SER A 95 -16.40 1.40 18.75
N PRO A 96 -15.28 1.85 19.34
CA PRO A 96 -14.14 2.39 18.59
C PRO A 96 -13.31 1.34 17.86
N SER A 97 -13.54 0.05 18.05
CA SER A 97 -12.73 -1.03 17.51
C SER A 97 -13.54 -2.26 17.15
N VAL A 98 -12.97 -3.11 16.32
CA VAL A 98 -13.49 -4.44 16.02
C VAL A 98 -12.51 -5.51 16.50
N VAL A 99 -13.04 -6.70 16.80
CA VAL A 99 -12.24 -7.88 17.12
C VAL A 99 -12.17 -8.77 15.89
N ILE A 100 -10.98 -9.00 15.36
CA ILE A 100 -10.77 -9.96 14.29
C ILE A 100 -10.35 -11.28 14.92
N LYS A 101 -11.24 -12.27 14.83
CA LYS A 101 -11.05 -13.57 15.43
C LYS A 101 -9.87 -14.31 14.82
N ALA A 102 -9.23 -15.15 15.61
CA ALA A 102 -8.22 -16.08 15.12
C ALA A 102 -8.78 -16.93 13.96
N LYS A 103 -7.97 -17.17 12.94
CA LYS A 103 -8.31 -17.98 11.76
C LYS A 103 -9.52 -17.47 10.97
N THR A 104 -9.77 -16.17 10.99
CA THR A 104 -10.89 -15.57 10.23
C THR A 104 -10.43 -14.41 9.36
N THR A 105 -11.25 -14.09 8.37
CA THR A 105 -11.14 -12.89 7.55
C THR A 105 -12.29 -11.95 7.84
N ALA A 106 -11.96 -10.72 8.23
CA ALA A 106 -12.95 -9.65 8.43
C ALA A 106 -13.03 -8.77 7.17
N VAL A 107 -14.23 -8.37 6.80
CA VAL A 107 -14.46 -7.32 5.80
C VAL A 107 -14.35 -5.98 6.51
N LEU A 108 -13.37 -5.16 6.10
CA LEU A 108 -13.17 -3.82 6.67
C LEU A 108 -13.95 -2.76 5.90
N ALA A 109 -14.07 -2.93 4.59
CA ALA A 109 -14.83 -2.05 3.71
C ALA A 109 -15.49 -2.86 2.59
N ASP A 110 -16.71 -2.50 2.24
CA ASP A 110 -17.43 -3.00 1.06
C ASP A 110 -18.25 -1.84 0.50
N VAL A 111 -17.67 -1.15 -0.47
CA VAL A 111 -18.17 0.11 -1.02
C VAL A 111 -18.70 -0.11 -2.41
N ALA A 112 -19.95 0.24 -2.65
CA ALA A 112 -20.55 0.28 -3.99
C ALA A 112 -20.46 1.67 -4.61
N GLY A 113 -20.37 1.71 -5.93
CA GLY A 113 -20.27 2.95 -6.72
C GLY A 113 -18.84 3.28 -7.15
N SER A 114 -18.66 4.41 -7.80
CA SER A 114 -17.37 4.93 -8.25
C SER A 114 -16.77 5.86 -7.20
N GLY A 115 -15.46 5.76 -6.97
CA GLY A 115 -14.80 6.56 -5.96
C GLY A 115 -13.30 6.35 -5.86
N ASN A 116 -12.73 6.88 -4.79
CA ASN A 116 -11.30 6.79 -4.51
C ASN A 116 -11.07 6.67 -3.01
N ILE A 117 -10.39 5.62 -2.55
CA ILE A 117 -9.87 5.58 -1.18
C ILE A 117 -8.69 6.55 -1.13
N THR A 118 -8.69 7.47 -0.19
CA THR A 118 -7.72 8.55 -0.08
C THR A 118 -6.79 8.41 1.11
N HIS A 119 -7.24 7.69 2.14
CA HIS A 119 -6.47 7.46 3.35
C HIS A 119 -6.94 6.21 4.07
N MET A 120 -6.01 5.48 4.65
CA MET A 120 -6.28 4.43 5.63
C MET A 120 -5.43 4.69 6.87
N TRP A 121 -6.08 4.75 8.02
CA TRP A 121 -5.42 4.71 9.32
C TRP A 121 -5.82 3.43 10.06
N MET A 122 -4.82 2.77 10.64
CA MET A 122 -5.03 1.54 11.40
C MET A 122 -4.10 1.48 12.62
N THR A 123 -4.56 0.86 13.70
CA THR A 123 -3.71 0.41 14.79
C THR A 123 -4.22 -0.91 15.35
N VAL A 124 -3.32 -1.80 15.69
CA VAL A 124 -3.63 -3.18 16.09
C VAL A 124 -3.19 -3.43 17.51
N GLY A 125 -4.13 -3.88 18.33
CA GLY A 125 -3.84 -4.47 19.65
C GLY A 125 -3.59 -5.97 19.48
N GLY A 126 -2.32 -6.37 19.44
CA GLY A 126 -1.91 -7.76 19.24
C GLY A 126 -0.75 -7.92 18.27
N ASN A 127 -0.52 -9.16 17.84
CA ASN A 127 0.52 -9.48 16.87
C ASN A 127 0.04 -9.18 15.45
N ILE A 128 0.84 -8.40 14.70
CA ILE A 128 0.54 -8.04 13.30
C ILE A 128 1.09 -9.04 12.28
N GLN A 129 2.01 -9.91 12.67
CA GLN A 129 2.68 -10.83 11.73
C GLN A 129 1.73 -11.77 10.98
N PRO A 130 0.68 -12.33 11.61
CA PRO A 130 -0.24 -13.23 10.92
C PRO A 130 -1.34 -12.50 10.15
N LEU A 131 -1.30 -11.16 10.07
CA LEU A 131 -2.33 -10.38 9.41
C LEU A 131 -1.99 -10.18 7.93
N VAL A 132 -3.00 -10.37 7.05
CA VAL A 132 -2.89 -10.14 5.62
C VAL A 132 -3.99 -9.18 5.17
N LEU A 133 -3.57 -8.06 4.56
CA LEU A 133 -4.46 -7.07 3.97
C LEU A 133 -4.70 -7.43 2.50
N ARG A 134 -5.98 -7.49 2.11
CA ARG A 134 -6.35 -7.63 0.70
C ARG A 134 -7.34 -6.56 0.27
N ALA A 135 -7.22 -6.15 -0.99
CA ALA A 135 -8.20 -5.26 -1.61
C ALA A 135 -8.58 -5.76 -3.01
N TYR A 136 -9.83 -5.53 -3.35
CA TYR A 136 -10.45 -5.96 -4.60
C TYR A 136 -11.18 -4.78 -5.22
N TRP A 137 -10.95 -4.51 -6.50
CA TRP A 137 -11.60 -3.44 -7.23
C TRP A 137 -12.64 -4.01 -8.21
N ASP A 138 -13.78 -3.32 -8.28
CA ASP A 138 -14.81 -3.55 -9.31
C ASP A 138 -15.27 -5.02 -9.44
N GLY A 139 -15.42 -5.71 -8.31
CA GLY A 139 -15.92 -7.08 -8.26
C GLY A 139 -14.93 -8.13 -8.76
N GLN A 140 -13.64 -7.83 -8.85
CA GLN A 140 -12.64 -8.84 -9.23
C GLN A 140 -12.53 -9.94 -8.17
N ASN A 141 -12.28 -11.17 -8.62
CA ASN A 141 -12.03 -12.30 -7.74
C ASN A 141 -10.60 -12.31 -7.19
N ASP A 142 -9.65 -11.85 -8.02
CA ASP A 142 -8.24 -11.79 -7.63
C ASP A 142 -7.95 -10.48 -6.89
N ALA A 143 -7.22 -10.59 -5.80
CA ALA A 143 -6.85 -9.42 -5.00
C ALA A 143 -5.86 -8.52 -5.75
N SER A 144 -6.17 -7.24 -5.84
CA SER A 144 -5.25 -6.21 -6.35
C SER A 144 -4.21 -5.80 -5.32
N ILE A 145 -4.54 -5.93 -4.04
CA ILE A 145 -3.61 -5.86 -2.92
C ILE A 145 -3.64 -7.23 -2.24
N ASP A 146 -2.50 -7.89 -2.10
CA ASP A 146 -2.32 -9.11 -1.31
C ASP A 146 -0.97 -9.03 -0.62
N CYS A 147 -0.99 -8.46 0.57
CA CYS A 147 0.24 -8.16 1.32
C CYS A 147 0.06 -8.46 2.80
N PRO A 148 1.08 -9.03 3.48
CA PRO A 148 1.11 -9.04 4.93
C PRO A 148 0.97 -7.61 5.46
N PHE A 149 0.28 -7.44 6.58
CA PHE A 149 -0.09 -6.14 7.13
C PHE A 149 1.12 -5.22 7.38
N GLY A 150 2.12 -5.72 8.11
CA GLY A 150 3.31 -4.93 8.41
C GLY A 150 4.03 -4.42 7.17
N PRO A 151 4.38 -5.31 6.22
CA PRO A 151 4.98 -4.95 4.94
C PRO A 151 4.22 -3.94 4.10
N PHE A 152 2.90 -4.03 4.05
CA PHE A 152 2.09 -3.04 3.35
C PHE A 152 2.33 -1.62 3.87
N PHE A 153 2.59 -1.48 5.17
CA PHE A 153 2.93 -0.22 5.82
C PHE A 153 4.45 -0.02 5.99
N ALA A 154 5.28 -0.67 5.20
CA ALA A 154 6.73 -0.59 5.26
C ALA A 154 7.34 -1.00 6.63
N CYS A 155 6.68 -1.88 7.38
CA CYS A 155 7.13 -2.44 8.64
C CYS A 155 7.37 -3.95 8.51
N GLY A 156 8.44 -4.34 7.81
CA GLY A 156 8.72 -5.71 7.43
C GLY A 156 9.37 -6.58 8.49
N LEU A 157 9.86 -6.02 9.58
CA LEU A 157 10.64 -6.75 10.60
C LEU A 157 9.77 -7.27 11.77
N GLY A 158 8.47 -7.46 11.53
CA GLY A 158 7.57 -8.12 12.48
C GLY A 158 6.97 -7.22 13.56
N GLY A 159 7.27 -5.94 13.56
CA GLY A 159 6.72 -4.94 14.47
C GLY A 159 6.63 -3.55 13.83
N PRO A 160 6.04 -2.58 14.53
CA PRO A 160 6.02 -1.21 14.04
C PRO A 160 7.44 -0.63 14.02
N CYS A 161 7.75 0.11 12.98
CA CYS A 161 8.96 0.92 12.87
C CYS A 161 8.58 2.35 12.47
N ALA A 162 9.41 3.33 12.79
CA ALA A 162 9.15 4.71 12.40
C ALA A 162 9.36 4.86 10.89
N ILE A 163 8.27 5.12 10.17
CA ILE A 163 8.27 5.39 8.73
C ILE A 163 7.66 6.76 8.50
N ASN A 164 8.34 7.59 7.72
CA ASN A 164 7.85 8.89 7.31
C ASN A 164 8.06 9.06 5.80
N SER A 165 7.01 8.90 5.04
CA SER A 165 6.99 9.20 3.62
C SER A 165 5.68 9.85 3.22
N MET A 166 5.58 10.37 2.00
CA MET A 166 4.33 10.93 1.48
C MET A 166 3.24 9.86 1.32
N ALA A 167 3.62 8.61 1.08
CA ALA A 167 2.68 7.54 0.76
C ALA A 167 2.31 6.69 1.98
N VAL A 168 3.25 6.49 2.88
CA VAL A 168 3.09 5.64 4.07
C VAL A 168 3.75 6.33 5.26
N CYS A 169 3.03 6.37 6.38
CA CYS A 169 3.56 6.88 7.64
C CYS A 169 3.19 5.93 8.78
N VAL A 170 4.18 5.52 9.57
CA VAL A 170 3.97 4.73 10.78
C VAL A 170 4.56 5.50 11.95
N ASN A 171 3.81 6.48 12.43
CA ASN A 171 4.23 7.42 13.44
C ASN A 171 3.03 8.21 14.01
N PRO A 172 2.90 8.39 15.35
CA PRO A 172 3.76 7.82 16.38
C PRO A 172 3.46 6.34 16.66
N ARG A 173 4.45 5.61 17.08
CA ARG A 173 4.34 4.18 17.47
C ARG A 173 3.72 3.32 16.35
N SER A 174 2.59 2.64 16.63
CA SER A 174 1.86 1.75 15.74
C SER A 174 0.66 2.42 15.04
N ALA A 175 0.76 3.70 14.72
CA ALA A 175 -0.21 4.40 13.89
C ALA A 175 0.15 4.18 12.41
N TYR A 176 -0.45 3.17 11.80
CA TYR A 176 -0.22 2.78 10.42
C TYR A 176 -1.10 3.63 9.50
N ASN A 177 -0.48 4.46 8.67
CA ASN A 177 -1.17 5.34 7.72
C ASN A 177 -0.73 5.02 6.29
N CYS A 178 -1.69 5.01 5.38
CA CYS A 178 -1.46 4.89 3.95
C CYS A 178 -2.24 5.98 3.22
N TYR A 179 -1.55 6.72 2.36
CA TYR A 179 -2.09 7.84 1.56
C TYR A 179 -2.07 7.54 0.05
N TRP A 180 -1.77 6.30 -0.35
CA TRP A 180 -1.89 5.91 -1.73
C TRP A 180 -3.31 6.11 -2.23
N PRO A 181 -3.55 6.87 -3.32
CA PRO A 181 -4.88 6.94 -3.91
C PRO A 181 -5.25 5.59 -4.55
N MET A 182 -6.46 5.11 -4.25
CA MET A 182 -6.96 3.82 -4.74
C MET A 182 -8.30 4.01 -5.45
N PRO A 183 -8.29 4.43 -6.73
CA PRO A 183 -9.50 4.63 -7.50
C PRO A 183 -10.22 3.30 -7.80
N PHE A 184 -11.56 3.34 -7.80
CA PHE A 184 -12.42 2.24 -8.21
C PHE A 184 -13.64 2.79 -8.96
N ARG A 185 -14.20 2.03 -9.92
CA ARG A 185 -15.28 2.53 -10.81
C ARG A 185 -16.63 1.94 -10.50
N GLN A 186 -16.69 0.77 -9.86
CA GLN A 186 -17.93 0.09 -9.52
C GLN A 186 -17.99 -0.30 -8.05
N SER A 187 -16.88 -0.76 -7.48
CA SER A 187 -16.83 -1.16 -6.08
C SER A 187 -15.40 -1.25 -5.55
N ALA A 188 -15.26 -1.14 -4.23
CA ALA A 188 -14.03 -1.41 -3.50
C ALA A 188 -14.32 -2.30 -2.30
N LYS A 189 -13.60 -3.42 -2.18
CA LYS A 189 -13.70 -4.31 -1.02
C LYS A 189 -12.33 -4.47 -0.39
N LEU A 190 -12.23 -4.23 0.92
CA LEU A 190 -11.02 -4.45 1.72
C LEU A 190 -11.29 -5.49 2.79
N THR A 191 -10.35 -6.41 2.96
CA THR A 191 -10.40 -7.45 3.98
C THR A 191 -9.11 -7.51 4.77
N LEU A 192 -9.20 -7.92 6.03
CA LEU A 192 -8.06 -8.25 6.86
C LEU A 192 -8.23 -9.69 7.38
N GLU A 193 -7.34 -10.56 6.96
CA GLU A 193 -7.24 -11.93 7.46
C GLU A 193 -6.37 -11.96 8.71
N ASN A 194 -6.81 -12.69 9.71
CA ASN A 194 -6.01 -13.09 10.86
C ASN A 194 -5.76 -14.59 10.79
N SER A 195 -4.61 -14.99 10.24
CA SER A 195 -4.18 -16.40 10.19
C SER A 195 -3.56 -16.92 11.49
N GLY A 196 -3.45 -16.06 12.50
CA GLY A 196 -2.86 -16.37 13.81
C GLY A 196 -3.78 -17.18 14.73
N GLU A 197 -3.25 -17.56 15.88
CA GLU A 197 -3.93 -18.38 16.90
C GLU A 197 -4.67 -17.53 17.94
N LYS A 198 -4.55 -16.21 17.89
CA LYS A 198 -5.16 -15.30 18.87
C LYS A 198 -5.96 -14.21 18.17
N ASP A 199 -7.04 -13.82 18.79
CA ASP A 199 -7.81 -12.65 18.38
C ASP A 199 -6.95 -11.39 18.41
N VAL A 200 -7.20 -10.46 17.49
CA VAL A 200 -6.61 -9.13 17.50
C VAL A 200 -7.69 -8.06 17.56
N VAL A 201 -7.37 -6.93 18.18
CA VAL A 201 -8.24 -5.75 18.23
C VAL A 201 -7.76 -4.76 17.20
N LEU A 202 -8.63 -4.36 16.29
CA LEU A 202 -8.33 -3.38 15.25
C LEU A 202 -9.12 -2.10 15.51
N TYR A 203 -8.40 -0.97 15.57
CA TYR A 203 -8.96 0.37 15.42
C TYR A 203 -8.62 0.82 13.99
N TYR A 204 -9.59 1.35 13.27
CA TYR A 204 -9.34 1.72 11.87
C TYR A 204 -10.27 2.82 11.37
N GLN A 205 -9.81 3.52 10.39
CA GLN A 205 -10.55 4.46 9.58
C GLN A 205 -10.08 4.35 8.12
N ILE A 206 -11.02 4.24 7.21
CA ILE A 206 -10.79 4.23 5.78
C ILE A 206 -11.56 5.40 5.19
N ASP A 207 -10.84 6.46 4.81
CA ASP A 207 -11.42 7.65 4.20
C ASP A 207 -11.48 7.48 2.69
N TYR A 208 -12.63 7.80 2.11
CA TYR A 208 -12.83 7.69 0.68
C TYR A 208 -13.77 8.77 0.15
N THR A 209 -13.78 8.96 -1.15
CA THR A 209 -14.73 9.81 -1.84
C THR A 209 -15.57 8.97 -2.80
N LEU A 210 -16.86 9.33 -2.95
CA LEU A 210 -17.73 8.82 -4.01
C LEU A 210 -17.91 9.93 -5.06
N GLY A 211 -17.72 9.58 -6.31
CA GLY A 211 -17.78 10.50 -7.44
C GLY A 211 -17.12 9.89 -8.68
N ASP A 212 -17.09 10.66 -9.74
CA ASP A 212 -16.52 10.21 -11.01
C ASP A 212 -15.00 10.01 -10.89
N VAL A 213 -14.55 8.87 -11.38
CA VAL A 213 -13.13 8.55 -11.50
C VAL A 213 -12.70 8.77 -12.95
N PRO A 214 -11.67 9.60 -13.21
CA PRO A 214 -11.19 9.82 -14.56
C PRO A 214 -10.84 8.50 -15.26
N SER A 215 -11.19 8.39 -16.55
CA SER A 215 -10.91 7.18 -17.33
C SER A 215 -9.41 6.83 -17.40
N ALA A 216 -8.55 7.84 -17.31
CA ALA A 216 -7.10 7.68 -17.28
C ALA A 216 -6.54 7.25 -15.91
N ALA A 217 -7.34 7.27 -14.84
CA ALA A 217 -6.88 6.82 -13.54
C ALA A 217 -6.64 5.30 -13.54
N GLY A 218 -5.49 4.88 -13.03
CA GLY A 218 -5.16 3.48 -12.87
C GLY A 218 -5.70 2.91 -11.55
N TYR A 219 -5.82 1.58 -11.47
CA TYR A 219 -6.09 0.89 -10.22
C TYR A 219 -4.79 0.71 -9.44
N PHE A 220 -4.90 0.80 -8.12
CA PHE A 220 -3.77 0.56 -7.25
C PHE A 220 -3.57 -0.94 -7.02
N HIS A 221 -2.32 -1.40 -7.19
CA HIS A 221 -1.94 -2.77 -6.91
C HIS A 221 -0.74 -2.79 -5.97
N ALA A 222 -0.72 -3.75 -5.06
CA ALA A 222 0.43 -4.03 -4.22
C ALA A 222 0.61 -5.53 -4.08
N GLN A 223 1.85 -6.00 -4.17
CA GLN A 223 2.18 -7.41 -3.96
C GLN A 223 3.37 -7.55 -3.02
N TYR A 224 3.46 -8.69 -2.40
CA TYR A 224 4.52 -9.08 -1.50
C TYR A 224 5.36 -10.20 -2.11
N ARG A 225 6.67 -10.09 -1.97
CA ARG A 225 7.63 -11.14 -2.33
C ARG A 225 8.61 -11.39 -1.20
N HIS A 226 9.03 -12.65 -1.09
CA HIS A 226 10.02 -13.08 -0.12
C HIS A 226 10.93 -14.12 -0.75
N ALA A 227 12.22 -14.05 -0.44
CA ALA A 227 13.20 -15.08 -0.77
C ALA A 227 14.20 -15.24 0.39
N ASP A 228 14.46 -16.47 0.78
CA ASP A 228 15.44 -16.81 1.81
C ASP A 228 16.00 -18.23 1.58
N PRO A 229 17.22 -18.32 1.10
CA PRO A 229 18.10 -17.30 0.55
C PRO A 229 17.66 -16.82 -0.84
N VAL A 230 18.18 -15.68 -1.28
CA VAL A 230 18.16 -15.32 -2.71
C VAL A 230 18.99 -16.35 -3.47
N GLY A 231 18.56 -16.71 -4.68
CA GLY A 231 19.22 -17.70 -5.51
C GLY A 231 20.71 -17.44 -5.74
N VAL A 232 21.43 -18.47 -6.15
CA VAL A 232 22.90 -18.41 -6.36
C VAL A 232 23.33 -17.47 -7.47
N ASP A 233 22.43 -17.13 -8.39
CA ASP A 233 22.61 -16.10 -9.42
C ASP A 233 22.64 -14.68 -8.84
N GLY A 234 22.24 -14.53 -7.59
CA GLY A 234 22.22 -13.25 -6.90
C GLY A 234 21.13 -12.29 -7.40
N ILE A 235 20.14 -12.76 -8.16
CA ILE A 235 19.04 -11.95 -8.67
C ILE A 235 17.84 -12.05 -7.76
N TYR A 236 17.35 -10.90 -7.29
CA TYR A 236 16.06 -10.81 -6.61
C TYR A 236 15.05 -10.09 -7.51
N THR A 237 14.02 -10.81 -7.92
CA THR A 237 12.94 -10.24 -8.73
C THR A 237 11.96 -9.48 -7.83
N ILE A 238 11.95 -8.15 -7.95
CA ILE A 238 11.02 -7.28 -7.23
C ILE A 238 9.61 -7.40 -7.83
N LEU A 239 9.53 -7.31 -9.16
CA LEU A 239 8.26 -7.35 -9.91
C LEU A 239 8.49 -8.01 -11.27
N ASP A 240 7.58 -8.88 -11.71
CA ASP A 240 7.60 -9.49 -13.03
C ASP A 240 6.19 -9.73 -13.58
N ASN A 241 6.12 -10.10 -14.86
CA ASN A 241 4.88 -10.49 -15.55
C ASN A 241 3.75 -9.45 -15.45
N VAL A 242 4.09 -8.17 -15.36
CA VAL A 242 3.10 -7.09 -15.40
C VAL A 242 2.85 -6.70 -16.85
N HIS A 243 1.61 -6.83 -17.27
CA HIS A 243 1.17 -6.50 -18.63
C HIS A 243 0.11 -5.42 -18.61
N GLY A 244 0.24 -4.46 -19.51
CA GLY A 244 -0.71 -3.36 -19.65
C GLY A 244 -0.06 -2.00 -19.48
N ARG A 245 -0.89 -0.97 -19.48
CA ARG A 245 -0.46 0.40 -19.26
C ARG A 245 -0.53 0.73 -17.77
N GLY A 246 0.57 1.19 -17.19
CA GLY A 246 0.62 1.52 -15.77
C GLY A 246 1.86 2.32 -15.39
N GLN A 247 2.04 2.51 -14.10
CA GLN A 247 3.21 3.17 -13.50
C GLN A 247 3.68 2.35 -12.30
N TYR A 248 4.96 2.08 -12.26
CA TYR A 248 5.62 1.58 -11.06
C TYR A 248 5.83 2.75 -10.10
N VAL A 249 5.21 2.69 -8.92
CA VAL A 249 5.15 3.84 -8.00
C VAL A 249 6.03 3.71 -6.78
N GLY A 250 6.61 2.53 -6.54
CA GLY A 250 7.58 2.36 -5.47
C GLY A 250 7.79 0.93 -5.00
N THR A 251 8.80 0.78 -4.16
CA THR A 251 9.15 -0.46 -3.47
C THR A 251 9.57 -0.14 -2.04
N TYR A 252 9.05 -0.92 -1.11
CA TYR A 252 9.65 -1.10 0.20
C TYR A 252 10.46 -2.40 0.18
N LEU A 253 11.72 -2.34 0.59
CA LEU A 253 12.61 -3.49 0.66
C LEU A 253 13.19 -3.62 2.06
N THR A 254 13.12 -4.83 2.60
CA THR A 254 13.88 -5.23 3.77
C THR A 254 14.84 -6.31 3.38
N TRP A 255 16.09 -6.22 3.79
CA TRP A 255 17.03 -7.28 3.57
C TRP A 255 18.01 -7.51 4.71
N GLN A 256 18.56 -8.71 4.78
CA GLN A 256 19.59 -9.08 5.73
C GLN A 256 20.80 -9.62 4.97
N PRO A 257 21.92 -8.93 4.97
CA PRO A 257 23.15 -9.46 4.42
C PRO A 257 23.58 -10.71 5.22
N ARG A 258 24.06 -11.73 4.51
CA ARG A 258 24.58 -12.95 5.13
C ARG A 258 26.08 -12.90 5.35
N THR A 259 26.74 -11.91 4.82
CA THR A 259 28.18 -11.67 4.96
C THR A 259 28.41 -10.31 5.59
N ALA A 260 29.51 -10.19 6.34
CA ALA A 260 29.96 -8.89 6.83
C ALA A 260 30.45 -8.01 5.67
N GLY A 261 30.37 -6.71 5.84
CA GLY A 261 30.85 -5.72 4.89
C GLY A 261 29.73 -4.97 4.17
N TRP A 262 30.10 -4.18 3.17
CA TRP A 262 29.19 -3.34 2.41
C TRP A 262 28.24 -4.18 1.53
N TRP A 263 26.99 -3.82 1.49
CA TRP A 263 25.91 -4.57 0.89
C TRP A 263 25.19 -3.82 -0.27
N GLY A 264 25.45 -2.53 -0.45
CA GLY A 264 24.63 -1.65 -1.29
C GLY A 264 25.07 -1.51 -2.75
N GLU A 265 26.02 -2.31 -3.25
CA GLU A 265 26.58 -2.19 -4.62
C GLU A 265 25.75 -2.84 -5.72
N GLY A 266 24.68 -3.57 -5.40
CA GLY A 266 23.85 -4.22 -6.40
C GLY A 266 23.00 -3.21 -7.16
N GLU A 267 22.95 -3.34 -8.50
CA GLU A 267 22.11 -2.48 -9.34
C GLU A 267 20.63 -2.91 -9.32
N VAL A 268 19.73 -1.95 -9.45
CA VAL A 268 18.31 -2.18 -9.74
C VAL A 268 18.05 -1.95 -11.22
N LYS A 269 17.45 -2.95 -11.88
CA LYS A 269 17.17 -2.94 -13.32
C LYS A 269 15.68 -2.94 -13.60
N PHE A 270 15.27 -2.14 -14.59
CA PHE A 270 13.90 -2.13 -15.10
C PHE A 270 13.94 -2.53 -16.59
N PHE A 271 13.28 -3.64 -16.86
CA PHE A 271 12.96 -4.10 -18.19
C PHE A 271 11.52 -3.69 -18.50
N ILE A 272 11.32 -2.67 -19.32
CA ILE A 272 10.04 -2.03 -19.60
C ILE A 272 9.83 -1.90 -21.10
N ASP A 273 8.58 -1.73 -21.50
CA ASP A 273 8.17 -1.35 -22.86
C ASP A 273 8.72 -2.25 -23.98
N GLY A 274 8.92 -3.54 -23.67
CA GLY A 274 9.39 -4.54 -24.63
C GLY A 274 10.89 -4.83 -24.58
N ASP A 275 11.60 -4.33 -23.60
CA ASP A 275 12.99 -4.69 -23.32
C ASP A 275 13.18 -6.21 -23.22
N ARG A 276 14.30 -6.73 -23.72
CA ARG A 276 14.62 -8.16 -23.73
C ARG A 276 15.99 -8.46 -23.12
N ALA A 277 17.05 -8.16 -23.88
CA ALA A 277 18.41 -8.49 -23.47
C ALA A 277 19.00 -7.49 -22.48
N ASN A 278 18.65 -6.23 -22.63
CA ASN A 278 19.14 -5.13 -21.79
C ASN A 278 17.99 -4.31 -21.23
N PRO A 279 18.09 -3.83 -19.98
CA PRO A 279 17.09 -2.97 -19.39
C PRO A 279 17.17 -1.55 -19.95
N THR A 280 16.03 -0.85 -20.01
CA THR A 280 16.00 0.60 -20.25
C THR A 280 16.61 1.38 -19.10
N ILE A 281 16.37 0.93 -17.85
CA ILE A 281 16.94 1.58 -16.67
C ILE A 281 17.84 0.59 -15.93
N CYS A 282 19.08 1.01 -15.68
CA CYS A 282 20.03 0.31 -14.83
C CYS A 282 20.60 1.31 -13.81
N GLY A 283 20.32 1.08 -12.55
CA GLY A 283 20.84 1.89 -11.45
C GLY A 283 22.33 1.63 -11.21
N THR A 284 22.95 2.48 -10.41
CA THR A 284 24.37 2.44 -10.07
C THR A 284 24.65 1.73 -8.76
N GLY A 285 23.67 1.61 -7.88
CA GLY A 285 23.75 0.89 -6.62
C GLY A 285 22.38 0.71 -5.99
N THR A 286 22.26 -0.22 -5.06
CA THR A 286 21.01 -0.41 -4.33
C THR A 286 20.74 0.77 -3.39
N GLU A 287 21.77 1.28 -2.71
CA GLU A 287 21.60 2.46 -1.87
C GLU A 287 21.18 3.68 -2.69
N ASP A 288 21.75 3.84 -3.91
CA ASP A 288 21.43 4.94 -4.81
C ASP A 288 19.97 4.90 -5.23
N TYR A 289 19.45 3.69 -5.53
CA TYR A 289 18.05 3.50 -5.87
C TYR A 289 17.11 3.91 -4.73
N PHE A 290 17.50 3.66 -3.49
CA PHE A 290 16.74 4.07 -2.30
C PHE A 290 17.13 5.47 -1.79
N CYS A 291 17.73 6.30 -2.67
CA CYS A 291 18.12 7.68 -2.40
C CYS A 291 19.11 7.85 -1.23
N GLY A 292 19.88 6.81 -0.95
CA GLY A 292 20.96 6.84 0.02
C GLY A 292 22.30 7.18 -0.59
N SER A 293 23.28 7.35 0.27
CA SER A 293 24.69 7.47 -0.09
C SER A 293 25.54 7.16 1.14
N TYR A 294 26.80 6.75 0.90
CA TYR A 294 27.75 6.51 1.97
C TYR A 294 27.20 5.62 3.11
N ASP A 295 26.62 4.45 2.72
CA ASP A 295 26.13 3.44 3.65
C ASP A 295 24.98 3.93 4.55
N PHE A 296 24.20 4.93 4.07
CA PHE A 296 23.15 5.61 4.84
C PHE A 296 23.65 6.18 6.19
N GLU A 297 24.90 6.62 6.24
CA GLU A 297 25.47 7.22 7.43
C GLU A 297 25.42 8.75 7.38
N ASP A 298 25.18 9.37 8.52
CA ASP A 298 25.39 10.79 8.69
C ASP A 298 26.90 11.12 8.80
N PRO A 299 27.32 12.40 8.73
CA PRO A 299 28.73 12.77 8.86
C PRO A 299 29.39 12.35 10.17
N THR A 300 28.65 11.92 11.16
CA THR A 300 29.15 11.39 12.43
C THR A 300 29.29 9.87 12.45
N GLY A 301 29.00 9.19 11.34
CA GLY A 301 29.02 7.73 11.22
C GLY A 301 27.79 7.03 11.82
N LYS A 302 26.74 7.80 12.14
CA LYS A 302 25.48 7.26 12.62
C LYS A 302 24.59 6.88 11.45
N LYS A 303 24.06 5.64 11.44
CA LYS A 303 23.12 5.20 10.41
C LYS A 303 21.86 6.07 10.43
N TYR A 304 21.47 6.52 9.25
CA TYR A 304 20.22 7.25 9.08
C TYR A 304 19.03 6.32 9.34
N GLN A 305 18.06 6.81 10.11
CA GLN A 305 16.79 6.15 10.34
C GLN A 305 15.67 7.07 9.85
N THR A 306 14.94 6.63 8.86
CA THR A 306 13.78 7.36 8.31
C THR A 306 12.56 7.26 9.22
#